data_17b58ad149450dbce17f9c1f01500788
#
_entry.id   17b58ad149450dbce17f9c1f01500788
#
_cell.length_a   1.000
_cell.length_b   1.000
_cell.length_c   1.000
_cell.angle_alpha   90.00
_cell.angle_beta   90.00
_cell.angle_gamma   90.00
#
_symmetry.space_group_name_H-M   'P 1'
#
loop_
_entity.id
_entity.type
_entity.pdbx_description
1 polymer ?
#
loop_
_entity_poly.entity_id
_entity_poly.type
_entity_poly.pdbx_seq_one_letter_code
_entity_poly.pdbx_strand_id
1 'polypeptide(L)'
;ERRNERQWSAVAQEDLDQVSQVLSLAKPLTAGDVAVNLSISGIPDFSRLPRGTIFTFEGGVVLMVEEYNPPCSRMSKYVSESHEATTGAVLGDMDFIEASKFSRGLVGVVEVPGVISVGEGVSISPEVLPKWLRA
;
A
#
# COMPACT_ATOMS: atom_id res chain seq x y z
N GLU A 1 12.20 8.12 -23.07
CA GLU A 1 11.39 8.62 -21.95
C GLU A 1 10.87 7.41 -21.15
N ARG A 2 11.08 7.42 -19.84
CA ARG A 2 10.72 6.26 -19.00
C ARG A 2 9.25 6.36 -18.59
N ARG A 3 8.50 5.26 -18.76
CA ARG A 3 7.11 5.18 -18.31
C ARG A 3 7.01 5.41 -16.81
N ASN A 4 6.04 6.22 -16.38
CA ASN A 4 5.75 6.38 -14.97
C ASN A 4 4.91 5.19 -14.49
N GLU A 5 5.54 4.29 -13.73
CA GLU A 5 4.91 3.09 -13.18
C GLU A 5 4.43 3.28 -11.74
N ARG A 6 4.54 4.49 -11.20
CA ARG A 6 4.14 4.83 -9.83
C ARG A 6 3.10 5.95 -9.82
N GLN A 7 2.04 5.77 -10.60
CA GLN A 7 0.96 6.76 -10.72
C GLN A 7 0.05 6.76 -9.49
N TRP A 8 -0.03 5.64 -8.80
CA TRP A 8 -0.76 5.50 -7.54
C TRP A 8 0.01 4.64 -6.57
N SER A 9 -0.33 4.77 -5.29
CA SER A 9 0.14 3.87 -4.24
C SER A 9 -1.04 3.46 -3.36
N ALA A 10 -1.05 2.23 -2.89
CA ALA A 10 -2.08 1.69 -2.02
C ALA A 10 -1.47 0.79 -0.96
N VAL A 11 -2.07 0.78 0.23
CA VAL A 11 -1.65 -0.06 1.35
C VAL A 11 -2.87 -0.72 1.97
N ALA A 12 -2.70 -1.90 2.52
CA ALA A 12 -3.74 -2.52 3.33
C ALA A 12 -3.80 -1.87 4.71
N GLN A 13 -4.99 -1.47 5.16
CA GLN A 13 -5.14 -0.91 6.50
C GLN A 13 -4.75 -1.94 7.57
N GLU A 14 -5.02 -3.21 7.33
CA GLU A 14 -4.62 -4.32 8.22
C GLU A 14 -3.10 -4.39 8.40
N ASP A 15 -2.34 -4.14 7.34
CA ASP A 15 -0.87 -4.11 7.40
C ASP A 15 -0.38 -2.92 8.23
N LEU A 16 -0.98 -1.75 8.06
CA LEU A 16 -0.66 -0.57 8.87
C LEU A 16 -0.98 -0.80 10.34
N ASP A 17 -2.11 -1.43 10.63
CA ASP A 17 -2.52 -1.76 12.00
C ASP A 17 -1.53 -2.74 12.63
N GLN A 18 -1.07 -3.74 11.90
CA GLN A 18 -0.08 -4.69 12.38
C GLN A 18 1.27 -4.02 12.66
N VAL A 19 1.75 -3.19 11.75
CA VAL A 19 2.99 -2.41 11.95
C VAL A 19 2.86 -1.52 13.19
N SER A 20 1.71 -0.88 13.36
CA SER A 20 1.44 -0.04 14.53
C SER A 20 1.50 -0.83 15.83
N GLN A 21 0.99 -2.07 15.83
CA GLN A 21 1.08 -2.96 17.01
C GLN A 21 2.52 -3.40 17.28
N VAL A 22 3.26 -3.80 16.24
CA VAL A 22 4.67 -4.21 16.39
C VAL A 22 5.52 -3.10 16.99
N LEU A 23 5.27 -1.85 16.57
CA LEU A 23 5.99 -0.68 17.08
C LEU A 23 5.38 -0.11 18.36
N SER A 24 4.26 -0.67 18.83
CA SER A 24 3.52 -0.19 20.02
C SER A 24 3.18 1.30 19.93
N LEU A 25 2.74 1.75 18.76
CA LEU A 25 2.44 3.18 18.53
C LEU A 25 1.22 3.62 19.33
N ALA A 26 1.32 4.81 19.93
CA ALA A 26 0.21 5.44 20.65
C ALA A 26 -0.96 5.76 19.74
N LYS A 27 -0.67 6.12 18.49
CA LYS A 27 -1.67 6.33 17.44
C LYS A 27 -1.40 5.40 16.27
N PRO A 28 -2.41 4.65 15.78
CA PRO A 28 -2.23 3.81 14.60
C PRO A 28 -1.81 4.62 13.37
N LEU A 29 -1.00 4.00 12.53
CA LEU A 29 -0.60 4.59 11.26
C LEU A 29 -1.78 4.66 10.30
N THR A 30 -1.86 5.75 9.54
CA THR A 30 -2.80 5.93 8.44
C THR A 30 -2.05 5.93 7.11
N ALA A 31 -2.77 5.78 6.00
CA ALA A 31 -2.18 5.89 4.67
C ALA A 31 -1.47 7.23 4.47
N GLY A 32 -2.06 8.32 4.98
CA GLY A 32 -1.45 9.65 4.93
C GLY A 32 -0.12 9.74 5.67
N ASP A 33 0.00 9.07 6.82
CA ASP A 33 1.24 9.02 7.60
C ASP A 33 2.40 8.39 6.84
N VAL A 34 2.11 7.45 5.95
CA VAL A 34 3.11 6.74 5.16
C VAL A 34 3.13 7.20 3.69
N ALA A 35 2.51 8.34 3.41
CA ALA A 35 2.49 8.99 2.10
C ALA A 35 1.93 8.09 0.97
N VAL A 36 0.85 7.35 1.28
CA VAL A 36 0.17 6.46 0.34
C VAL A 36 -1.19 7.06 -0.04
N ASN A 37 -1.58 6.93 -1.30
CA ASN A 37 -2.81 7.53 -1.82
C ASN A 37 -4.08 6.82 -1.33
N LEU A 38 -4.05 5.49 -1.25
CA LEU A 38 -5.23 4.66 -0.96
C LEU A 38 -4.98 3.72 0.21
N SER A 39 -5.95 3.64 1.10
CA SER A 39 -6.04 2.59 2.11
C SER A 39 -7.15 1.64 1.71
N ILE A 40 -6.82 0.37 1.57
CA ILE A 40 -7.74 -0.69 1.15
C ILE A 40 -7.81 -1.72 2.28
N SER A 41 -8.99 -2.26 2.54
CA SER A 41 -9.18 -3.30 3.55
C SER A 41 -9.90 -4.52 2.99
N GLY A 42 -9.74 -5.66 3.65
CA GLY A 42 -10.43 -6.89 3.30
C GLY A 42 -9.73 -7.79 2.28
N ILE A 43 -8.51 -7.45 1.86
CA ILE A 43 -7.73 -8.26 0.92
C ILE A 43 -6.53 -8.87 1.66
N PRO A 44 -6.52 -10.18 1.92
CA PRO A 44 -5.38 -10.83 2.57
C PRO A 44 -4.12 -10.77 1.70
N ASP A 45 -2.95 -10.69 2.35
CA ASP A 45 -1.65 -10.64 1.69
C ASP A 45 -1.54 -9.56 0.60
N PHE A 46 -2.16 -8.41 0.87
CA PHE A 46 -2.27 -7.31 -0.09
C PHE A 46 -0.93 -6.92 -0.72
N SER A 47 0.11 -6.73 0.09
CA SER A 47 1.43 -6.30 -0.38
C SER A 47 2.17 -7.35 -1.21
N ARG A 48 1.65 -8.57 -1.26
CA ARG A 48 2.22 -9.69 -2.03
C ARG A 48 1.47 -9.97 -3.33
N LEU A 49 0.47 -9.19 -3.66
CA LEU A 49 -0.25 -9.33 -4.93
C LEU A 49 0.73 -9.14 -6.10
N PRO A 50 0.68 -10.00 -7.11
CA PRO A 50 1.64 -9.96 -8.18
C PRO A 50 1.43 -8.79 -9.14
N ARG A 51 2.49 -8.42 -9.84
CA ARG A 51 2.43 -7.49 -10.96
C ARG A 51 1.34 -7.93 -11.95
N GLY A 52 0.59 -6.97 -12.48
CA GLY A 52 -0.52 -7.25 -13.39
C GLY A 52 -1.87 -7.47 -12.71
N THR A 53 -1.92 -7.57 -11.38
CA THR A 53 -3.18 -7.64 -10.65
C THR A 53 -4.02 -6.38 -10.94
N ILE A 54 -5.31 -6.58 -11.21
CA ILE A 54 -6.24 -5.51 -11.58
C ILE A 54 -7.17 -5.21 -10.41
N PHE A 55 -7.29 -3.94 -10.06
CA PHE A 55 -8.26 -3.42 -9.11
C PHE A 55 -9.37 -2.72 -9.88
N THR A 56 -10.59 -3.19 -9.74
CA THR A 56 -11.77 -2.58 -10.35
C THR A 56 -12.66 -2.00 -9.25
N PHE A 57 -12.80 -0.69 -9.26
CA PHE A 57 -13.65 0.03 -8.31
C PHE A 57 -15.08 0.12 -8.83
N GLU A 58 -16.05 0.13 -7.91
CA GLU A 58 -17.48 0.20 -8.27
C GLU A 58 -17.81 1.40 -9.16
N GLY A 59 -17.14 2.53 -8.94
CA GLY A 59 -17.32 3.75 -9.74
C GLY A 59 -16.67 3.72 -11.12
N GLY A 60 -15.98 2.64 -11.50
CA GLY A 60 -15.42 2.45 -12.82
C GLY A 60 -13.92 2.68 -12.95
N VAL A 61 -13.25 3.17 -11.93
CA VAL A 61 -11.78 3.30 -11.95
C VAL A 61 -11.14 1.91 -11.98
N VAL A 62 -10.12 1.75 -12.82
CA VAL A 62 -9.36 0.50 -12.92
C VAL A 62 -7.87 0.82 -12.74
N LEU A 63 -7.25 0.13 -11.81
CA LEU A 63 -5.81 0.25 -11.52
C LEU A 63 -5.13 -1.08 -11.79
N MET A 64 -3.85 -1.01 -12.20
CA MET A 64 -3.03 -2.21 -12.37
C MET A 64 -1.78 -2.12 -11.51
N VAL A 65 -1.46 -3.21 -10.81
CA VAL A 65 -0.25 -3.31 -9.98
C VAL A 65 0.98 -3.45 -10.88
N GLU A 66 1.99 -2.63 -10.62
CA GLU A 66 3.29 -2.72 -11.29
C GLU A 66 4.35 -3.33 -10.39
N GLU A 67 4.42 -2.93 -9.14
CA GLU A 67 5.41 -3.49 -8.23
C GLU A 67 5.04 -3.31 -6.75
N TYR A 68 5.73 -4.05 -5.91
CA TYR A 68 5.74 -3.90 -4.47
C TYR A 68 6.40 -2.55 -4.11
N ASN A 69 5.85 -1.89 -3.09
CA ASN A 69 6.38 -0.63 -2.58
C ASN A 69 7.33 -0.90 -1.40
N PRO A 70 8.65 -0.88 -1.59
CA PRO A 70 9.58 -1.17 -0.51
C PRO A 70 9.60 -0.05 0.53
N PRO A 71 9.78 -0.36 1.83
CA PRO A 71 9.99 0.66 2.83
C PRO A 71 11.30 1.41 2.57
N CYS A 72 11.34 2.71 2.88
CA CYS A 72 12.52 3.53 2.68
C CYS A 72 12.98 4.20 3.98
N SER A 73 14.26 4.54 4.06
CA SER A 73 14.85 5.14 5.23
C SER A 73 14.27 6.52 5.56
N ARG A 74 13.93 7.31 4.55
CA ARG A 74 13.31 8.62 4.75
C ARG A 74 11.96 8.51 5.44
N MET A 75 11.12 7.58 5.01
CA MET A 75 9.82 7.34 5.63
C MET A 75 9.98 6.79 7.04
N SER A 76 10.94 5.90 7.24
CA SER A 76 11.22 5.33 8.56
C SER A 76 11.63 6.41 9.57
N LYS A 77 12.48 7.33 9.14
CA LYS A 77 12.88 8.47 9.95
C LYS A 77 11.69 9.38 10.28
N TYR A 78 10.84 9.66 9.29
CA TYR A 78 9.63 10.46 9.50
C TYR A 78 8.71 9.81 10.54
N VAL A 79 8.47 8.52 10.46
CA VAL A 79 7.63 7.80 11.43
C VAL A 79 8.23 7.87 12.82
N SER A 80 9.56 7.67 12.95
CA SER A 80 10.22 7.72 14.25
C SER A 80 10.15 9.11 14.91
N GLU A 81 10.17 10.17 14.11
CA GLU A 81 10.09 11.55 14.59
C GLU A 81 8.66 12.02 14.88
N SER A 82 7.65 11.47 14.18
CA SER A 82 6.27 11.94 14.24
C SER A 82 5.34 11.07 15.10
N HIS A 83 5.78 9.88 15.50
CA HIS A 83 4.98 8.93 16.28
C HIS A 83 5.69 8.54 17.57
N GLU A 84 4.88 8.26 18.62
CA GLU A 84 5.35 7.85 19.92
C GLU A 84 4.90 6.43 20.24
N ALA A 85 5.78 5.67 20.88
CA ALA A 85 5.43 4.36 21.44
C ALA A 85 4.67 4.53 22.77
N THR A 86 3.69 3.67 23.02
CA THR A 86 2.91 3.67 24.28
C THR A 86 3.77 3.38 25.51
N THR A 87 4.89 2.69 25.32
CA THR A 87 5.86 2.36 26.37
C THR A 87 6.75 3.53 26.78
N GLY A 88 6.70 4.65 26.06
CA GLY A 88 7.63 5.76 26.20
C GLY A 88 9.01 5.52 25.60
N ALA A 89 9.24 4.35 24.99
CA ALA A 89 10.49 4.07 24.29
C ALA A 89 10.64 4.95 23.06
N VAL A 90 11.87 5.38 22.77
CA VAL A 90 12.20 6.16 21.58
C VAL A 90 12.26 5.21 20.38
N LEU A 91 11.52 5.52 19.31
CA LEU A 91 11.58 4.77 18.05
C LEU A 91 12.90 5.05 17.36
N GLY A 92 13.61 3.99 16.96
CA GLY A 92 14.81 4.10 16.15
C GLY A 92 14.48 4.40 14.68
N ASP A 93 15.43 5.02 13.98
CA ASP A 93 15.24 5.42 12.57
C ASP A 93 15.01 4.23 11.62
N MET A 94 15.37 3.01 12.02
CA MET A 94 15.21 1.81 11.21
C MET A 94 14.03 0.93 11.65
N ASP A 95 13.36 1.26 12.75
CA ASP A 95 12.31 0.41 13.31
C ASP A 95 11.14 0.23 12.36
N PHE A 96 10.69 1.30 11.71
CA PHE A 96 9.61 1.23 10.74
C PHE A 96 10.00 0.40 9.51
N ILE A 97 11.23 0.53 9.00
CA ILE A 97 11.70 -0.27 7.87
C ILE A 97 11.60 -1.76 8.22
N GLU A 98 12.10 -2.16 9.38
CA GLU A 98 12.08 -3.56 9.78
C GLU A 98 10.67 -4.09 10.01
N ALA A 99 9.82 -3.29 10.66
CA ALA A 99 8.44 -3.67 10.94
C ALA A 99 7.56 -3.72 9.68
N SER A 100 7.86 -2.91 8.66
CA SER A 100 7.02 -2.76 7.47
C SER A 100 7.49 -3.53 6.24
N LYS A 101 8.47 -4.41 6.36
CA LYS A 101 8.86 -5.31 5.26
C LYS A 101 7.64 -6.10 4.78
N PHE A 102 7.37 -6.05 3.46
CA PHE A 102 6.20 -6.67 2.82
C PHE A 102 4.84 -6.14 3.31
N SER A 103 4.82 -4.96 3.93
CA SER A 103 3.60 -4.32 4.44
C SER A 103 3.41 -2.88 3.98
N ARG A 104 4.27 -2.39 3.08
CA ARG A 104 4.19 -1.01 2.56
C ARG A 104 3.22 -0.85 1.40
N GLY A 105 2.63 -1.94 0.94
CA GLY A 105 1.66 -1.91 -0.13
C GLY A 105 2.25 -2.00 -1.53
N LEU A 106 1.53 -1.45 -2.47
CA LEU A 106 1.76 -1.61 -3.90
C LEU A 106 1.73 -0.26 -4.60
N VAL A 107 2.38 -0.20 -5.74
CA VAL A 107 2.33 0.93 -6.68
C VAL A 107 1.97 0.43 -8.06
N GLY A 108 1.46 1.31 -8.90
CA GLY A 108 1.09 0.90 -10.24
C GLY A 108 0.60 2.04 -11.12
N VAL A 109 -0.10 1.66 -12.16
CA VAL A 109 -0.61 2.56 -13.20
C VAL A 109 -2.13 2.60 -13.24
N VAL A 110 -2.67 3.69 -13.76
CA VAL A 110 -4.11 3.87 -13.94
C VAL A 110 -4.48 3.36 -15.33
N GLU A 111 -5.36 2.35 -15.39
CA GLU A 111 -5.88 1.83 -16.66
C GLU A 111 -7.13 2.58 -17.10
N VAL A 112 -8.05 2.86 -16.18
CA VAL A 112 -9.23 3.70 -16.42
C VAL A 112 -9.30 4.76 -15.34
N PRO A 113 -9.16 6.04 -15.70
CA PRO A 113 -9.18 7.13 -14.73
C PRO A 113 -10.60 7.43 -14.23
N GLY A 114 -10.67 8.17 -13.14
CA GLY A 114 -11.92 8.60 -12.53
C GLY A 114 -11.72 9.01 -11.08
N VAL A 115 -12.81 9.05 -10.34
CA VAL A 115 -12.84 9.42 -8.92
C VAL A 115 -13.12 8.19 -8.09
N ILE A 116 -12.32 7.99 -7.05
CA ILE A 116 -12.53 6.95 -6.05
C ILE A 116 -13.03 7.63 -4.77
N SER A 117 -14.12 7.11 -4.22
CA SER A 117 -14.73 7.64 -2.99
C SER A 117 -14.42 6.75 -1.79
N VAL A 118 -14.30 7.36 -0.63
CA VAL A 118 -14.12 6.62 0.63
C VAL A 118 -15.32 5.67 0.83
N GLY A 119 -15.03 4.43 1.17
CA GLY A 119 -16.05 3.39 1.36
C GLY A 119 -16.46 2.67 0.08
N GLU A 120 -15.93 3.07 -1.08
CA GLU A 120 -16.24 2.42 -2.34
C GLU A 120 -15.68 0.99 -2.39
N GLY A 121 -16.48 0.07 -2.91
CA GLY A 121 -16.05 -1.32 -3.08
C GLY A 121 -15.04 -1.47 -4.20
N VAL A 122 -14.12 -2.41 -4.02
CA VAL A 122 -13.12 -2.77 -5.02
C VAL A 122 -13.04 -4.29 -5.14
N SER A 123 -12.95 -4.78 -6.38
CA SER A 123 -12.68 -6.18 -6.66
C SER A 123 -11.31 -6.34 -7.29
N ILE A 124 -10.66 -7.48 -7.01
CA ILE A 124 -9.36 -7.79 -7.58
C ILE A 124 -9.47 -8.97 -8.55
N SER A 125 -8.68 -8.94 -9.60
CA SER A 125 -8.55 -10.03 -10.54
C SER A 125 -7.11 -10.15 -11.01
N PRO A 126 -6.68 -11.38 -11.42
CA PRO A 126 -5.35 -11.55 -11.99
C PRO A 126 -5.25 -10.84 -13.34
N GLU A 127 -4.03 -10.63 -13.81
CA GLU A 127 -3.79 -10.09 -15.14
C GLU A 127 -4.54 -10.89 -16.21
N VAL A 128 -5.26 -10.18 -17.09
CA VAL A 128 -5.95 -10.82 -18.21
C VAL A 128 -4.97 -11.01 -19.36
N LEU A 129 -4.55 -12.25 -19.57
CA LEU A 129 -3.68 -12.59 -20.68
C LEU A 129 -4.44 -12.51 -22.00
N PRO A 130 -3.77 -12.04 -23.09
CA PRO A 130 -4.33 -12.12 -24.45
C PRO A 130 -4.71 -13.56 -24.80
N LYS A 131 -5.73 -13.74 -25.65
CA LYS A 131 -6.20 -15.09 -26.02
C LYS A 131 -5.09 -16.01 -26.51
N TRP A 132 -4.12 -15.47 -27.25
CA TRP A 132 -3.01 -16.24 -27.83
C TRP A 132 -1.97 -16.68 -26.80
N LEU A 133 -1.98 -16.11 -25.58
CA LEU A 133 -1.15 -16.54 -24.46
C LEU A 133 -1.87 -17.47 -23.48
N ARG A 134 -3.16 -17.64 -23.65
CA ARG A 134 -3.95 -18.53 -22.79
C ARG A 134 -3.82 -19.97 -23.31
N ALA A 135 -3.24 -20.80 -22.48
CA ALA A 135 -3.13 -22.22 -22.82
C ALA A 135 -4.48 -22.92 -22.63
#